data_786882f092ab16e39b539cb87cc09250
#
_entry.id   786882f092ab16e39b539cb87cc09250
#
_cell.length_a   1.000
_cell.length_b   1.000
_cell.length_c   1.000
_cell.angle_alpha   90.00
_cell.angle_beta   90.00
_cell.angle_gamma   90.00
#
_symmetry.space_group_name_H-M   'P 1'
#
loop_
_entity.id
_entity.type
_entity.pdbx_description
1 polymer ?
#
loop_
_entity_poly.entity_id
_entity_poly.type
_entity_poly.pdbx_seq_one_letter_code
_entity_poly.pdbx_strand_id
1 'polypeptide(L)'
;MSYVDAHFDRDSDIIRVVERKDGKRDFREYQAKYTFYHEDQRGKYKSVYGDPLTRIVCKSTKDFRKEVAINRDKKLFESDINPIFQCLSENYLNQDAPKLNIAFFDIETDFDPERGFADPSDPFMPITSISVYLQWMETMICLAVPPKTLTMDQAKKTLEGIENVMLFEKEGQMIDTFLTLIEDADILSGWNSEGYDIP
;
A
#
# COMPACT_ATOMS: atom_id res chain seq x y z
N MET A 1 -9.09 13.04 -11.48
CA MET A 1 -8.23 11.82 -11.35
C MET A 1 -7.24 12.10 -10.27
N SER A 2 -7.11 11.22 -9.31
CA SER A 2 -6.12 11.40 -8.24
C SER A 2 -5.43 10.09 -7.95
N TYR A 3 -4.19 10.16 -7.50
CA TYR A 3 -3.41 8.98 -7.19
C TYR A 3 -3.75 8.43 -5.80
N VAL A 4 -3.61 7.12 -5.67
CA VAL A 4 -3.74 6.36 -4.42
C VAL A 4 -2.35 6.08 -3.86
N ASP A 5 -1.46 5.56 -4.72
CA ASP A 5 -0.10 5.18 -4.36
C ASP A 5 0.85 5.33 -5.54
N ALA A 6 2.15 5.36 -5.27
CA ALA A 6 3.18 5.44 -6.29
C ALA A 6 4.42 4.63 -5.90
N HIS A 7 4.86 3.75 -6.78
CA HIS A 7 6.06 2.94 -6.61
C HIS A 7 7.12 3.27 -7.65
N PHE A 8 8.38 3.36 -7.22
CA PHE A 8 9.51 3.61 -8.11
C PHE A 8 10.34 2.33 -8.29
N ASP A 9 10.32 1.80 -9.50
CA ASP A 9 11.18 0.70 -9.94
C ASP A 9 12.54 1.28 -10.38
N ARG A 10 13.56 1.07 -9.57
CA ARG A 10 14.92 1.59 -9.79
C ARG A 10 15.66 0.92 -10.93
N ASP A 11 15.28 -0.30 -11.30
CA ASP A 11 15.97 -1.06 -12.33
C ASP A 11 15.53 -0.61 -13.73
N SER A 12 14.26 -0.26 -13.86
CA SER A 12 13.70 0.26 -15.12
C SER A 12 13.62 1.78 -15.19
N ASP A 13 13.91 2.52 -14.11
CA ASP A 13 13.67 3.97 -13.97
C ASP A 13 12.20 4.36 -14.25
N ILE A 14 11.24 3.47 -13.92
CA ILE A 14 9.80 3.71 -14.11
C ILE A 14 9.11 3.95 -12.77
N ILE A 15 8.25 4.96 -12.74
CA ILE A 15 7.34 5.24 -11.63
C ILE A 15 5.97 4.72 -12.01
N ARG A 16 5.46 3.74 -11.25
CA ARG A 16 4.10 3.22 -11.37
C ARG A 16 3.21 3.93 -10.37
N VAL A 17 2.16 4.54 -10.88
CA VAL A 17 1.17 5.26 -10.06
C VAL A 17 -0.16 4.53 -10.13
N VAL A 18 -0.74 4.26 -8.99
CA VAL A 18 -2.10 3.74 -8.86
C VAL A 18 -3.05 4.93 -8.76
N GLU A 19 -3.99 5.02 -9.67
CA GLU A 19 -5.05 6.02 -9.70
C GLU A 19 -6.38 5.38 -9.31
N ARG A 20 -7.30 6.16 -8.72
CA ARG A 20 -8.71 5.76 -8.57
C ARG A 20 -9.59 6.80 -9.23
N LYS A 21 -10.41 6.34 -10.16
CA LYS A 21 -11.35 7.17 -10.90
C LYS A 21 -12.71 6.48 -10.97
N ASP A 22 -13.75 7.18 -10.59
CA ASP A 22 -15.12 6.69 -10.63
C ASP A 22 -15.29 5.31 -9.93
N GLY A 23 -14.61 5.14 -8.79
CA GLY A 23 -14.59 3.90 -8.01
C GLY A 23 -13.73 2.77 -8.58
N LYS A 24 -13.05 2.98 -9.72
CA LYS A 24 -12.20 1.96 -10.35
C LYS A 24 -10.72 2.31 -10.23
N ARG A 25 -9.91 1.29 -10.01
CA ARG A 25 -8.45 1.38 -9.97
C ARG A 25 -7.90 1.35 -11.40
N ASP A 26 -6.95 2.24 -11.69
CA ASP A 26 -6.19 2.31 -12.96
C ASP A 26 -4.69 2.44 -12.65
N PHE A 27 -3.85 2.07 -13.57
CA PHE A 27 -2.39 2.09 -13.41
C PHE A 27 -1.76 2.95 -14.49
N ARG A 28 -0.86 3.86 -14.06
CA ARG A 28 -0.09 4.72 -14.95
C ARG A 28 1.40 4.48 -14.78
N GLU A 29 2.12 4.57 -15.87
CA GLU A 29 3.58 4.51 -15.86
C GLU A 29 4.17 5.83 -16.36
N TYR A 30 5.16 6.31 -15.63
CA TYR A 30 5.91 7.52 -15.93
C TYR A 30 7.40 7.21 -15.95
N GLN A 31 8.12 7.74 -16.95
CA GLN A 31 9.57 7.71 -16.92
C GLN A 31 10.06 8.61 -15.78
N ALA A 32 10.89 8.09 -14.89
CA ALA A 32 11.48 8.88 -13.81
C ALA A 32 12.32 10.03 -14.38
N LYS A 33 12.15 11.21 -13.80
CA LYS A 33 12.95 12.39 -14.05
C LYS A 33 13.65 12.76 -12.74
N TYR A 34 14.92 13.08 -12.84
CA TYR A 34 15.73 13.53 -11.73
C TYR A 34 16.10 14.97 -11.97
N THR A 35 15.44 15.88 -11.27
CA THR A 35 15.71 17.30 -11.39
C THR A 35 16.45 17.77 -10.14
N PHE A 36 17.55 18.48 -10.34
CA PHE A 36 18.23 19.20 -9.27
C PHE A 36 18.80 20.51 -9.78
N TYR A 37 19.26 21.35 -8.88
CA TYR A 37 19.83 22.65 -9.21
C TYR A 37 21.18 22.79 -8.56
N HIS A 38 22.05 23.62 -9.16
CA HIS A 38 23.30 24.06 -8.55
C HIS A 38 23.44 25.58 -8.68
N GLU A 39 24.22 26.17 -7.78
CA GLU A 39 24.56 27.59 -7.87
C GLU A 39 25.30 27.89 -9.17
N ASP A 40 24.87 28.95 -9.87
CA ASP A 40 25.48 29.41 -11.10
C ASP A 40 25.13 30.91 -11.30
N GLN A 41 26.11 31.77 -11.36
CA GLN A 41 25.94 33.24 -11.54
C GLN A 41 25.10 33.60 -12.78
N ARG A 42 25.05 32.70 -13.77
CA ARG A 42 24.27 32.86 -15.00
C ARG A 42 22.98 32.05 -14.99
N GLY A 43 22.64 31.47 -13.86
CA GLY A 43 21.45 30.63 -13.71
C GLY A 43 20.15 31.39 -13.93
N LYS A 44 19.20 30.73 -14.58
CA LYS A 44 17.87 31.31 -14.89
C LYS A 44 16.85 31.12 -13.78
N TYR A 45 17.11 30.20 -12.85
CA TYR A 45 16.24 29.90 -11.71
C TYR A 45 16.76 30.61 -10.46
N LYS A 46 15.95 30.67 -9.42
CA LYS A 46 16.35 31.26 -8.14
C LYS A 46 16.02 30.31 -7.01
N SER A 47 16.91 30.23 -6.02
CA SER A 47 16.63 29.58 -4.75
C SER A 47 15.56 30.37 -3.98
N VAL A 48 15.03 29.78 -2.89
CA VAL A 48 14.15 30.49 -1.95
C VAL A 48 14.85 31.69 -1.26
N TYR A 49 16.18 31.73 -1.31
CA TYR A 49 17.00 32.84 -0.78
C TYR A 49 17.40 33.86 -1.85
N GLY A 50 17.01 33.62 -3.12
CA GLY A 50 17.30 34.53 -4.23
C GLY A 50 18.57 34.22 -5.01
N ASP A 51 19.35 33.20 -4.65
CA ASP A 51 20.58 32.79 -5.34
C ASP A 51 20.28 32.32 -6.78
N PRO A 52 21.06 32.72 -7.79
CA PRO A 52 20.87 32.24 -9.15
C PRO A 52 21.26 30.77 -9.29
N LEU A 53 20.41 29.98 -9.97
CA LEU A 53 20.55 28.55 -10.12
C LEU A 53 20.45 28.11 -11.58
N THR A 54 21.22 27.08 -11.94
CA THR A 54 21.06 26.30 -13.17
C THR A 54 20.37 24.98 -12.87
N ARG A 55 19.33 24.65 -13.64
CA ARG A 55 18.57 23.40 -13.55
C ARG A 55 19.22 22.30 -14.37
N ILE A 56 19.36 21.13 -13.80
CA ILE A 56 19.76 19.88 -14.48
C ILE A 56 18.61 18.88 -14.42
N VAL A 57 18.34 18.23 -15.54
CA VAL A 57 17.31 17.18 -15.64
C VAL A 57 17.95 15.94 -16.25
N CYS A 58 17.91 14.83 -15.52
CA CYS A 58 18.40 13.52 -15.97
C CYS A 58 17.22 12.55 -16.13
N LYS A 59 17.35 11.61 -17.09
CA LYS A 59 16.31 10.62 -17.42
C LYS A 59 16.61 9.24 -16.86
N SER A 60 17.71 9.08 -16.15
CA SER A 60 18.10 7.82 -15.53
C SER A 60 18.83 8.03 -14.20
N THR A 61 18.75 7.07 -13.31
CA THR A 61 19.56 7.02 -12.08
C THR A 61 21.06 7.15 -12.36
N LYS A 62 21.53 6.51 -13.44
CA LYS A 62 22.95 6.52 -13.84
C LYS A 62 23.41 7.93 -14.21
N ASP A 63 22.64 8.62 -15.06
CA ASP A 63 22.99 9.98 -15.50
C ASP A 63 22.90 10.96 -14.32
N PHE A 64 21.89 10.82 -13.47
CA PHE A 64 21.74 11.63 -12.27
C PHE A 64 22.97 11.52 -11.34
N ARG A 65 23.40 10.28 -11.02
CA ARG A 65 24.62 10.07 -10.20
C ARG A 65 25.87 10.69 -10.82
N LYS A 66 26.00 10.60 -12.15
CA LYS A 66 27.12 11.21 -12.88
C LYS A 66 27.08 12.74 -12.78
N GLU A 67 25.93 13.36 -13.03
CA GLU A 67 25.76 14.81 -12.97
C GLU A 67 25.95 15.38 -11.55
N VAL A 68 25.44 14.69 -10.53
CA VAL A 68 25.70 15.04 -9.13
C VAL A 68 27.21 14.98 -8.82
N ALA A 69 27.91 13.94 -9.28
CA ALA A 69 29.34 13.80 -9.08
C ALA A 69 30.17 14.90 -9.78
N ILE A 70 29.76 15.31 -10.99
CA ILE A 70 30.40 16.42 -11.74
C ILE A 70 30.24 17.76 -11.01
N ASN A 71 29.10 17.97 -10.34
CA ASN A 71 28.78 19.23 -9.67
C ASN A 71 28.98 19.18 -8.13
N ARG A 72 29.69 18.18 -7.61
CA ARG A 72 29.87 17.96 -6.15
C ARG A 72 30.55 19.09 -5.39
N ASP A 73 31.33 19.93 -6.07
CA ASP A 73 32.03 21.09 -5.53
C ASP A 73 31.13 22.35 -5.45
N LYS A 74 29.91 22.26 -5.99
CA LYS A 74 28.92 23.34 -5.94
C LYS A 74 27.87 23.02 -4.87
N LYS A 75 27.17 24.05 -4.44
CA LYS A 75 25.99 23.88 -3.60
C LYS A 75 24.83 23.35 -4.46
N LEU A 76 24.34 22.16 -4.13
CA LEU A 76 23.24 21.50 -4.81
C LEU A 76 21.93 21.72 -4.05
N PHE A 77 20.83 21.78 -4.79
CA PHE A 77 19.48 21.93 -4.26
C PHE A 77 18.58 20.87 -4.90
N GLU A 78 17.71 20.26 -4.12
CA GLU A 78 16.74 19.24 -4.54
C GLU A 78 17.38 17.95 -5.10
N SER A 79 18.70 17.75 -4.88
CA SER A 79 19.42 16.55 -5.34
C SER A 79 19.12 15.29 -4.51
N ASP A 80 18.40 15.44 -3.41
CA ASP A 80 17.95 14.40 -2.49
C ASP A 80 16.45 14.08 -2.59
N ILE A 81 15.71 14.79 -3.45
CA ILE A 81 14.28 14.56 -3.64
C ILE A 81 14.07 13.25 -4.41
N ASN A 82 13.22 12.37 -3.84
CA ASN A 82 12.81 11.15 -4.51
C ASN A 82 12.03 11.49 -5.81
N PRO A 83 12.36 10.85 -6.95
CA PRO A 83 11.70 11.11 -8.24
C PRO A 83 10.19 10.86 -8.21
N ILE A 84 9.66 10.06 -7.29
CA ILE A 84 8.22 9.92 -7.06
C ILE A 84 7.59 11.29 -6.78
N PHE A 85 8.15 12.08 -5.85
CA PHE A 85 7.57 13.38 -5.49
C PHE A 85 7.64 14.39 -6.64
N GLN A 86 8.67 14.33 -7.47
CA GLN A 86 8.72 15.15 -8.69
C GLN A 86 7.62 14.74 -9.68
N CYS A 87 7.44 13.44 -9.90
CA CYS A 87 6.39 12.91 -10.77
C CYS A 87 5.00 13.31 -10.27
N LEU A 88 4.73 13.12 -8.97
CA LEU A 88 3.43 13.46 -8.39
C LEU A 88 3.16 14.97 -8.44
N SER A 89 4.15 15.80 -8.17
CA SER A 89 4.03 17.25 -8.28
C SER A 89 3.74 17.72 -9.73
N GLU A 90 4.40 17.12 -10.72
CA GLU A 90 4.18 17.48 -12.12
C GLU A 90 2.79 17.06 -12.64
N ASN A 91 2.24 15.94 -12.17
CA ASN A 91 1.05 15.33 -12.76
C ASN A 91 -0.20 15.43 -11.89
N TYR A 92 -0.07 15.61 -10.56
CA TYR A 92 -1.20 15.49 -9.61
C TYR A 92 -1.35 16.67 -8.63
N LEU A 93 -0.47 17.68 -8.64
CA LEU A 93 -0.41 18.74 -7.63
C LEU A 93 -1.75 19.45 -7.35
N ASN A 94 -2.60 19.62 -8.38
CA ASN A 94 -3.86 20.35 -8.26
C ASN A 94 -5.08 19.44 -8.38
N GLN A 95 -4.93 18.17 -8.03
CA GLN A 95 -6.02 17.20 -8.06
C GLN A 95 -6.52 16.92 -6.66
N ASP A 96 -7.84 16.74 -6.53
CA ASP A 96 -8.45 16.32 -5.28
C ASP A 96 -8.04 14.89 -4.92
N ALA A 97 -7.94 14.61 -3.62
CA ALA A 97 -7.70 13.26 -3.13
C ALA A 97 -8.84 12.31 -3.54
N PRO A 98 -8.56 11.04 -3.92
CA PRO A 98 -9.59 10.07 -4.24
C PRO A 98 -10.35 9.67 -2.96
N LYS A 99 -11.56 9.18 -3.14
CA LYS A 99 -12.23 8.43 -2.09
C LYS A 99 -11.57 7.04 -2.05
N LEU A 100 -10.82 6.76 -0.99
CA LEU A 100 -10.12 5.48 -0.81
C LEU A 100 -11.07 4.40 -0.33
N ASN A 101 -10.83 3.17 -0.77
CA ASN A 101 -11.45 1.96 -0.23
C ASN A 101 -10.59 1.45 0.92
N ILE A 102 -11.11 1.48 2.14
CA ILE A 102 -10.39 1.04 3.33
C ILE A 102 -11.05 -0.23 3.87
N ALA A 103 -10.26 -1.30 4.04
CA ALA A 103 -10.67 -2.50 4.73
C ALA A 103 -10.02 -2.56 6.11
N PHE A 104 -10.84 -2.72 7.14
CA PHE A 104 -10.38 -3.00 8.50
C PHE A 104 -10.61 -4.47 8.78
N PHE A 105 -9.62 -5.17 9.30
CA PHE A 105 -9.75 -6.59 9.59
C PHE A 105 -8.99 -7.00 10.82
N ASP A 106 -9.36 -8.16 11.34
CA ASP A 106 -8.77 -8.79 12.50
C ASP A 106 -8.82 -10.31 12.33
N ILE A 107 -7.77 -11.02 12.74
CA ILE A 107 -7.59 -12.45 12.57
C ILE A 107 -7.54 -13.14 13.91
N GLU A 108 -8.31 -14.24 14.05
CA GLU A 108 -8.26 -15.10 15.20
C GLU A 108 -7.65 -16.46 14.85
N THR A 109 -6.70 -16.91 15.65
CA THR A 109 -6.09 -18.24 15.49
C THR A 109 -6.56 -19.20 16.58
N ASP A 110 -6.38 -20.50 16.35
CA ASP A 110 -6.57 -21.50 17.40
C ASP A 110 -5.43 -21.41 18.44
N PHE A 111 -5.64 -22.02 19.58
CA PHE A 111 -4.74 -21.99 20.75
C PHE A 111 -4.26 -23.41 21.09
N ASP A 112 -2.94 -23.56 21.26
CA ASP A 112 -2.36 -24.79 21.77
C ASP A 112 -2.08 -24.68 23.28
N PRO A 113 -2.61 -25.59 24.13
CA PRO A 113 -2.44 -25.52 25.58
C PRO A 113 -0.98 -25.60 26.07
N GLU A 114 -0.09 -26.21 25.28
CA GLU A 114 1.33 -26.39 25.65
C GLU A 114 2.22 -25.29 25.06
N ARG A 115 1.92 -24.85 23.82
CA ARG A 115 2.72 -23.86 23.08
C ARG A 115 2.19 -22.43 23.11
N GLY A 116 0.90 -22.26 23.45
CA GLY A 116 0.24 -20.94 23.45
C GLY A 116 -0.31 -20.56 22.07
N PHE A 117 -0.36 -19.24 21.78
CA PHE A 117 -0.74 -18.72 20.48
C PHE A 117 0.40 -18.85 19.46
N ALA A 118 0.06 -19.04 18.21
CA ALA A 118 1.02 -19.03 17.12
C ALA A 118 1.62 -17.63 16.93
N ASP A 119 2.88 -17.59 16.47
CA ASP A 119 3.56 -16.34 16.05
C ASP A 119 3.67 -16.34 14.53
N PRO A 120 3.60 -15.19 13.85
CA PRO A 120 3.75 -15.12 12.39
C PRO A 120 5.02 -15.79 11.85
N SER A 121 6.11 -15.82 12.63
CA SER A 121 7.35 -16.51 12.28
C SER A 121 7.29 -18.03 12.47
N ASP A 122 6.33 -18.54 13.25
CA ASP A 122 6.06 -19.97 13.46
C ASP A 122 4.53 -20.23 13.51
N PRO A 123 3.86 -20.22 12.36
CA PRO A 123 2.39 -20.29 12.26
C PRO A 123 1.90 -21.72 12.40
N PHE A 124 2.04 -22.33 13.57
CA PHE A 124 1.69 -23.73 13.84
C PHE A 124 0.20 -23.97 14.10
N MET A 125 -0.58 -22.91 14.32
CA MET A 125 -2.03 -23.00 14.54
C MET A 125 -2.80 -22.40 13.37
N PRO A 126 -3.96 -22.97 12.98
CA PRO A 126 -4.77 -22.46 11.90
C PRO A 126 -5.48 -21.17 12.27
N ILE A 127 -5.77 -20.36 11.26
CA ILE A 127 -6.70 -19.24 11.38
C ILE A 127 -8.12 -19.81 11.49
N THR A 128 -8.84 -19.40 12.54
CA THR A 128 -10.19 -19.87 12.84
C THR A 128 -11.27 -18.91 12.36
N SER A 129 -11.00 -17.61 12.40
CA SER A 129 -11.90 -16.60 11.84
C SER A 129 -11.16 -15.35 11.39
N ILE A 130 -11.78 -14.64 10.47
CA ILE A 130 -11.36 -13.33 9.98
C ILE A 130 -12.59 -12.42 9.99
N SER A 131 -12.53 -11.34 10.74
CA SER A 131 -13.54 -10.29 10.71
C SER A 131 -13.06 -9.15 9.82
N VAL A 132 -13.87 -8.73 8.85
CA VAL A 132 -13.51 -7.65 7.93
C VAL A 132 -14.64 -6.64 7.77
N TYR A 133 -14.31 -5.35 7.93
CA TYR A 133 -15.19 -4.24 7.61
C TYR A 133 -14.74 -3.54 6.34
N LEU A 134 -15.57 -3.60 5.31
CA LEU A 134 -15.34 -2.93 4.03
C LEU A 134 -16.00 -1.55 4.05
N GLN A 135 -15.21 -0.52 4.32
CA GLN A 135 -15.70 0.83 4.54
C GLN A 135 -16.48 1.40 3.34
N TRP A 136 -16.08 1.08 2.11
CA TRP A 136 -16.75 1.56 0.89
C TRP A 136 -18.11 0.89 0.63
N MET A 137 -18.36 -0.26 1.26
CA MET A 137 -19.63 -1.02 1.21
C MET A 137 -20.44 -0.86 2.50
N GLU A 138 -19.88 -0.23 3.52
CA GLU A 138 -20.45 -0.09 4.87
C GLU A 138 -20.88 -1.45 5.46
N THR A 139 -20.09 -2.51 5.16
CA THR A 139 -20.46 -3.89 5.48
C THR A 139 -19.39 -4.56 6.33
N MET A 140 -19.83 -5.16 7.44
CA MET A 140 -19.03 -6.06 8.27
C MET A 140 -19.32 -7.51 7.83
N ILE A 141 -18.26 -8.30 7.63
CA ILE A 141 -18.35 -9.72 7.29
C ILE A 141 -17.45 -10.48 8.25
N CYS A 142 -17.94 -11.60 8.79
CA CYS A 142 -17.14 -12.55 9.55
C CYS A 142 -17.02 -13.85 8.74
N LEU A 143 -15.79 -14.26 8.48
CA LEU A 143 -15.44 -15.52 7.85
C LEU A 143 -14.98 -16.47 8.95
N ALA A 144 -15.47 -17.72 8.98
CA ALA A 144 -15.08 -18.63 10.05
C ALA A 144 -15.02 -20.09 9.60
N VAL A 145 -14.10 -20.82 10.21
CA VAL A 145 -14.03 -22.30 10.13
C VAL A 145 -14.53 -22.85 11.47
N PRO A 146 -15.60 -23.65 11.48
CA PRO A 146 -16.10 -24.23 12.73
C PRO A 146 -15.05 -25.11 13.42
N PRO A 147 -15.02 -25.12 14.75
CA PRO A 147 -14.14 -26.01 15.49
C PRO A 147 -14.48 -27.47 15.17
N LYS A 148 -13.47 -28.36 15.19
CA LYS A 148 -13.62 -29.80 14.88
C LYS A 148 -14.66 -30.54 15.73
N THR A 149 -15.07 -29.97 16.85
CA THR A 149 -16.10 -30.49 17.75
C THR A 149 -17.53 -30.26 17.26
N LEU A 150 -17.74 -29.41 16.26
CA LEU A 150 -19.03 -29.10 15.65
C LEU A 150 -19.10 -29.61 14.19
N THR A 151 -20.24 -30.15 13.81
CA THR A 151 -20.56 -30.33 12.39
C THR A 151 -20.95 -29.00 11.75
N MET A 152 -20.84 -28.90 10.44
CA MET A 152 -21.25 -27.71 9.69
C MET A 152 -22.73 -27.33 9.96
N ASP A 153 -23.62 -28.33 10.07
CA ASP A 153 -25.04 -28.07 10.37
C ASP A 153 -25.27 -27.56 11.80
N GLN A 154 -24.48 -28.05 12.74
CA GLN A 154 -24.52 -27.54 14.12
C GLN A 154 -23.99 -26.09 14.18
N ALA A 155 -22.89 -25.81 13.48
CA ALA A 155 -22.37 -24.45 13.40
C ALA A 155 -23.37 -23.47 12.76
N LYS A 156 -24.01 -23.86 11.63
CA LYS A 156 -25.06 -23.07 11.00
C LYS A 156 -26.21 -22.79 11.96
N LYS A 157 -26.64 -23.81 12.70
CA LYS A 157 -27.72 -23.65 13.69
C LYS A 157 -27.35 -22.71 14.84
N THR A 158 -26.07 -22.77 15.27
CA THR A 158 -25.57 -21.86 16.34
C THR A 158 -25.58 -20.41 15.91
N LEU A 159 -25.37 -20.16 14.63
CA LEU A 159 -25.34 -18.81 14.01
C LEU A 159 -26.68 -18.36 13.47
N GLU A 160 -27.77 -19.12 13.71
CA GLU A 160 -29.10 -18.75 13.25
C GLU A 160 -29.52 -17.38 13.81
N GLY A 161 -29.87 -16.45 12.92
CA GLY A 161 -30.21 -15.07 13.27
C GLY A 161 -28.99 -14.12 13.37
N ILE A 162 -27.76 -14.59 13.17
CA ILE A 162 -26.58 -13.74 13.03
C ILE A 162 -26.31 -13.51 11.54
N GLU A 163 -26.38 -12.27 11.13
CA GLU A 163 -26.13 -11.87 9.73
C GLU A 163 -24.65 -11.72 9.43
N ASN A 164 -24.31 -11.78 8.15
CA ASN A 164 -22.96 -11.51 7.63
C ASN A 164 -21.85 -12.47 8.13
N VAL A 165 -22.21 -13.70 8.47
CA VAL A 165 -21.25 -14.76 8.79
C VAL A 165 -21.20 -15.78 7.67
N MET A 166 -19.99 -16.06 7.18
CA MET A 166 -19.72 -17.09 6.17
C MET A 166 -18.92 -18.24 6.80
N LEU A 167 -19.45 -19.46 6.71
CA LEU A 167 -18.79 -20.66 7.23
C LEU A 167 -18.10 -21.42 6.11
N PHE A 168 -16.89 -21.90 6.40
CA PHE A 168 -16.03 -22.66 5.50
C PHE A 168 -15.66 -24.01 6.10
N GLU A 169 -15.50 -25.03 5.27
CA GLU A 169 -15.02 -26.34 5.69
C GLU A 169 -13.49 -26.35 5.89
N LYS A 170 -12.77 -25.44 5.23
CA LYS A 170 -11.31 -25.40 5.22
C LYS A 170 -10.81 -23.95 5.32
N GLU A 171 -9.75 -23.76 6.09
CA GLU A 171 -9.03 -22.51 6.23
C GLU A 171 -8.65 -21.87 4.87
N GLY A 172 -8.07 -22.64 3.95
CA GLY A 172 -7.68 -22.11 2.63
C GLY A 172 -8.85 -21.51 1.84
N GLN A 173 -10.06 -22.08 1.91
CA GLN A 173 -11.25 -21.49 1.28
C GLN A 173 -11.66 -20.15 1.92
N MET A 174 -11.52 -20.06 3.24
CA MET A 174 -11.77 -18.84 3.99
C MET A 174 -10.79 -17.74 3.60
N ILE A 175 -9.50 -18.06 3.52
CA ILE A 175 -8.43 -17.13 3.13
C ILE A 175 -8.64 -16.67 1.68
N ASP A 176 -8.91 -17.57 0.74
CA ASP A 176 -9.20 -17.21 -0.67
C ASP A 176 -10.38 -16.23 -0.77
N THR A 177 -11.42 -16.45 0.03
CA THR A 177 -12.59 -15.56 0.08
C THR A 177 -12.20 -14.20 0.67
N PHE A 178 -11.44 -14.18 1.75
CA PHE A 178 -10.93 -12.93 2.35
C PHE A 178 -10.12 -12.12 1.36
N LEU A 179 -9.16 -12.74 0.67
CA LEU A 179 -8.34 -12.07 -0.35
C LEU A 179 -9.19 -11.48 -1.48
N THR A 180 -10.26 -12.21 -1.89
CA THR A 180 -11.21 -11.70 -2.89
C THR A 180 -12.00 -10.48 -2.38
N LEU A 181 -12.42 -10.49 -1.11
CA LEU A 181 -13.16 -9.39 -0.51
C LEU A 181 -12.33 -8.10 -0.42
N ILE A 182 -11.04 -8.21 -0.14
CA ILE A 182 -10.13 -7.06 0.00
C ILE A 182 -9.42 -6.68 -1.30
N GLU A 183 -9.65 -7.38 -2.42
CA GLU A 183 -8.94 -7.14 -3.69
C GLU A 183 -9.01 -5.68 -4.15
N ASP A 184 -10.15 -4.99 -3.92
CA ASP A 184 -10.31 -3.57 -4.29
C ASP A 184 -10.03 -2.60 -3.13
N ALA A 185 -9.44 -3.06 -2.03
CA ALA A 185 -9.00 -2.18 -0.95
C ALA A 185 -7.74 -1.39 -1.35
N ASP A 186 -7.74 -0.09 -1.09
CA ASP A 186 -6.56 0.79 -1.26
C ASP A 186 -5.71 0.80 0.01
N ILE A 187 -6.34 0.61 1.15
CA ILE A 187 -5.70 0.56 2.47
C ILE A 187 -6.23 -0.65 3.22
N LEU A 188 -5.31 -1.44 3.75
CA LEU A 188 -5.58 -2.48 4.74
C LEU A 188 -5.18 -1.94 6.12
N SER A 189 -6.05 -2.11 7.12
CA SER A 189 -5.82 -1.65 8.48
C SER A 189 -6.41 -2.64 9.49
N GLY A 190 -5.84 -2.70 10.68
CA GLY A 190 -6.30 -3.53 11.78
C GLY A 190 -5.53 -3.21 13.06
N TRP A 191 -5.95 -3.77 14.17
CA TRP A 191 -5.21 -3.63 15.42
C TRP A 191 -3.97 -4.52 15.37
N ASN A 192 -2.76 -3.90 15.53
CA ASN A 192 -1.47 -4.60 15.45
C ASN A 192 -1.22 -5.35 14.13
N SER A 193 -1.87 -4.94 13.04
CA SER A 193 -1.87 -5.68 11.79
C SER A 193 -0.49 -5.83 11.16
N GLU A 194 0.41 -4.83 11.27
CA GLU A 194 1.79 -4.91 10.76
C GLU A 194 2.65 -5.95 11.50
N GLY A 195 2.31 -6.26 12.75
CA GLY A 195 3.10 -7.18 13.58
C GLY A 195 2.54 -8.60 13.64
N TYR A 196 1.29 -8.82 13.25
CA TYR A 196 0.61 -10.11 13.39
C TYR A 196 -0.21 -10.53 12.17
N ASP A 197 -1.14 -9.70 11.67
CA ASP A 197 -2.08 -10.10 10.62
C ASP A 197 -1.48 -9.97 9.21
N ILE A 198 -0.48 -9.07 9.02
CA ILE A 198 0.24 -8.85 7.75
C ILE A 198 1.75 -8.83 8.05
N PRO A 199 2.37 -9.96 8.32
CA PRO A 199 3.82 -10.05 8.53
C PRO A 199 4.62 -9.93 7.23
#